data_9be3668692f8236062ff5e1503751fea
#
_entry.id   9be3668692f8236062ff5e1503751fea
#
_cell.length_a   1.000
_cell.length_b   1.000
_cell.length_c   1.000
_cell.angle_alpha   90.00
_cell.angle_beta   90.00
_cell.angle_gamma   90.00
#
_symmetry.space_group_name_H-M   'P 1'
#
loop_
_entity.id
_entity.type
_entity.pdbx_description
1 polymer ?
#
loop_
_entity_poly.entity_id
_entity_poly.type
_entity_poly.pdbx_seq_one_letter_code
_entity_poly.pdbx_strand_id
1 'polypeptide(L)'
;YLVQNGICPRVLAMDVNEGPLARAKEHIREAGLSAYIETRLSDGLSAMKWVEEAGADGGTGADGETLHGEVFRGEALRGEVLRKSRPEADTLLMAGIGGRLAARILENGAQKLFRMRTVIVQPQSELQLVRRTLNRLGYRIEAEDMVKEDGKFYTAILARNVRMAGSGEDGSSMADAVDI
;
A
#
# COMPACT_ATOMS: atom_id res chain seq x y z
N TYR A 1 -11.78 9.76 -6.95
CA TYR A 1 -11.92 10.39 -5.63
C TYR A 1 -10.56 10.72 -5.00
N LEU A 2 -9.70 9.74 -4.69
CA LEU A 2 -8.43 9.95 -3.95
C LEU A 2 -7.53 11.02 -4.60
N VAL A 3 -7.30 10.91 -5.91
CA VAL A 3 -6.48 11.86 -6.66
C VAL A 3 -7.21 13.19 -6.83
N GLN A 4 -8.49 13.17 -7.20
CA GLN A 4 -9.30 14.39 -7.43
C GLN A 4 -9.41 15.27 -6.17
N ASN A 5 -9.39 14.66 -4.99
CA ASN A 5 -9.46 15.38 -3.71
C ASN A 5 -8.08 15.61 -3.06
N GLY A 6 -6.99 15.36 -3.79
CA GLY A 6 -5.63 15.61 -3.29
C GLY A 6 -5.19 14.72 -2.12
N ILE A 7 -5.89 13.60 -1.86
CA ILE A 7 -5.57 12.68 -0.77
C ILE A 7 -4.26 11.95 -1.09
N CYS A 8 -4.04 11.58 -2.35
CA CYS A 8 -2.77 11.06 -2.82
C CYS A 8 -2.43 11.59 -4.22
N PRO A 9 -1.14 11.75 -4.54
CA PRO A 9 -0.71 12.31 -5.82
C PRO A 9 -0.84 11.33 -6.98
N ARG A 10 -0.72 10.02 -6.71
CA ARG A 10 -0.71 8.96 -7.72
C ARG A 10 -1.34 7.68 -7.18
N VAL A 11 -1.92 6.87 -8.07
CA VAL A 11 -2.51 5.57 -7.75
C VAL A 11 -2.02 4.52 -8.73
N LEU A 12 -1.64 3.35 -8.23
CA LEU A 12 -1.49 2.13 -9.00
C LEU A 12 -2.71 1.24 -8.71
N ALA A 13 -3.61 1.11 -9.67
CA ALA A 13 -4.78 0.24 -9.59
C ALA A 13 -4.46 -1.14 -10.16
N MET A 14 -4.65 -2.18 -9.36
CA MET A 14 -4.33 -3.55 -9.73
C MET A 14 -5.55 -4.47 -9.61
N ASP A 15 -5.70 -5.37 -10.56
CA ASP A 15 -6.69 -6.45 -10.53
C ASP A 15 -6.11 -7.69 -11.21
N VAL A 16 -6.57 -8.87 -10.82
CA VAL A 16 -6.19 -10.15 -11.43
C VAL A 16 -6.92 -10.39 -12.75
N ASN A 17 -8.01 -9.67 -13.00
CA ASN A 17 -8.87 -9.82 -14.19
C ASN A 17 -8.74 -8.61 -15.13
N GLU A 18 -8.66 -8.89 -16.42
CA GLU A 18 -8.57 -7.84 -17.44
C GLU A 18 -9.86 -7.01 -17.59
N GLY A 19 -11.03 -7.62 -17.40
CA GLY A 19 -12.32 -6.95 -17.56
C GLY A 19 -12.52 -5.76 -16.61
N PRO A 20 -12.33 -5.92 -15.30
CA PRO A 20 -12.35 -4.79 -14.36
C PRO A 20 -11.30 -3.72 -14.70
N LEU A 21 -10.09 -4.10 -15.09
CA LEU A 21 -9.05 -3.16 -15.47
C LEU A 21 -9.39 -2.37 -16.74
N ALA A 22 -10.01 -3.00 -17.73
CA ALA A 22 -10.45 -2.31 -18.94
C ALA A 22 -11.48 -1.22 -18.63
N ARG A 23 -12.50 -1.55 -17.80
CA ARG A 23 -13.49 -0.56 -17.31
C ARG A 23 -12.84 0.55 -16.50
N ALA A 24 -11.91 0.21 -15.61
CA ALA A 24 -11.18 1.20 -14.83
C ALA A 24 -10.38 2.16 -15.73
N LYS A 25 -9.69 1.65 -16.76
CA LYS A 25 -8.96 2.47 -17.75
C LYS A 25 -9.88 3.45 -18.46
N GLU A 26 -11.06 3.00 -18.86
CA GLU A 26 -12.04 3.86 -19.53
C GLU A 26 -12.50 5.00 -18.62
N HIS A 27 -12.92 4.70 -17.39
CA HIS A 27 -13.33 5.71 -16.42
C HIS A 27 -12.18 6.67 -16.05
N ILE A 28 -10.95 6.18 -15.93
CA ILE A 28 -9.76 7.01 -15.67
C ILE A 28 -9.54 8.01 -16.82
N ARG A 29 -9.67 7.52 -18.07
CA ARG A 29 -9.54 8.36 -19.27
C ARG A 29 -10.64 9.43 -19.35
N GLU A 30 -11.88 9.03 -19.11
CA GLU A 30 -13.03 9.96 -19.10
C GLU A 30 -12.92 11.03 -18.03
N ALA A 31 -12.38 10.68 -16.86
CA ALA A 31 -12.12 11.59 -15.77
C ALA A 31 -10.87 12.47 -15.95
N GLY A 32 -10.10 12.30 -17.03
CA GLY A 32 -8.86 13.03 -17.28
C GLY A 32 -7.70 12.67 -16.32
N LEU A 33 -7.75 11.49 -15.70
CA LEU A 33 -6.81 11.10 -14.64
C LEU A 33 -5.69 10.17 -15.12
N SER A 34 -5.51 9.98 -16.42
CA SER A 34 -4.54 9.01 -16.99
C SER A 34 -3.07 9.33 -16.64
N ALA A 35 -2.75 10.59 -16.33
CA ALA A 35 -1.41 10.97 -15.88
C ALA A 35 -1.12 10.62 -14.40
N TYR A 36 -2.15 10.31 -13.63
CA TYR A 36 -2.08 10.12 -12.18
C TYR A 36 -2.40 8.69 -11.74
N ILE A 37 -3.12 7.94 -12.56
CA ILE A 37 -3.58 6.58 -12.22
C ILE A 37 -3.08 5.60 -13.27
N GLU A 38 -2.17 4.72 -12.86
CA GLU A 38 -1.73 3.57 -13.65
C GLU A 38 -2.62 2.37 -13.33
N THR A 39 -2.89 1.52 -14.34
CA THR A 39 -3.58 0.24 -14.15
C THR A 39 -2.66 -0.92 -14.53
N ARG A 40 -2.65 -1.98 -13.75
CA ARG A 40 -1.77 -3.13 -13.99
C ARG A 40 -2.45 -4.45 -13.65
N LEU A 41 -2.35 -5.44 -14.54
CA LEU A 41 -2.78 -6.82 -14.28
C LEU A 41 -1.87 -7.43 -13.23
N SER A 42 -2.43 -7.95 -12.12
CA SER A 42 -1.64 -8.45 -11.00
C SER A 42 -2.44 -9.39 -10.11
N ASP A 43 -1.85 -10.53 -9.75
CA ASP A 43 -2.35 -11.30 -8.60
C ASP A 43 -1.80 -10.70 -7.31
N GLY A 44 -2.66 -9.99 -6.59
CA GLY A 44 -2.30 -9.22 -5.41
C GLY A 44 -1.20 -8.20 -5.71
N LEU A 45 -0.09 -8.25 -4.99
CA LEU A 45 1.04 -7.32 -5.12
C LEU A 45 2.16 -7.83 -6.06
N SER A 46 1.96 -8.93 -6.79
CA SER A 46 3.02 -9.59 -7.57
C SER A 46 3.65 -8.65 -8.60
N ALA A 47 2.83 -7.90 -9.34
CA ALA A 47 3.29 -6.99 -10.38
C ALA A 47 3.71 -5.58 -9.87
N MET A 48 3.62 -5.32 -8.57
CA MET A 48 4.15 -4.08 -7.97
C MET A 48 5.67 -4.07 -8.09
N LYS A 49 6.25 -2.98 -8.58
CA LYS A 49 7.69 -2.85 -8.79
C LYS A 49 8.44 -2.42 -7.54
N TRP A 50 9.74 -2.72 -7.52
CA TRP A 50 10.70 -2.11 -6.62
C TRP A 50 11.32 -0.90 -7.31
N VAL A 51 11.48 0.19 -6.58
CA VAL A 51 12.15 1.41 -7.05
C VAL A 51 13.33 1.71 -6.13
N GLU A 52 14.43 2.23 -6.67
CA GLU A 52 15.55 2.65 -5.86
C GLU A 52 15.16 3.85 -4.98
N GLU A 53 15.60 3.84 -3.73
CA GLU A 53 15.53 5.03 -2.89
C GLU A 53 16.52 6.03 -3.45
N ALA A 54 16.06 7.21 -3.88
CA ALA A 54 16.93 8.30 -4.27
C ALA A 54 17.89 8.58 -3.10
N GLY A 55 19.17 8.29 -3.30
CA GLY A 55 20.19 8.54 -2.31
C GLY A 55 20.21 10.03 -1.94
N ALA A 56 20.57 10.34 -0.72
CA ALA A 56 20.75 11.71 -0.23
C ALA A 56 21.92 12.45 -0.90
N ASP A 57 22.58 11.84 -1.86
CA ASP A 57 23.63 12.44 -2.67
C ASP A 57 23.02 12.86 -4.01
N GLY A 58 22.92 14.18 -4.20
CA GLY A 58 22.39 14.83 -5.39
C GLY A 58 23.18 14.50 -6.66
N GLY A 59 22.85 13.38 -7.27
CA GLY A 59 23.31 12.96 -8.58
C GLY A 59 22.11 12.83 -9.51
N THR A 60 21.93 13.78 -10.40
CA THR A 60 20.99 13.71 -11.53
C THR A 60 21.41 12.58 -12.46
N GLY A 61 20.71 11.46 -12.38
CA GLY A 61 20.77 10.37 -13.35
C GLY A 61 19.37 10.25 -13.98
N ALA A 62 19.15 11.01 -15.07
CA ALA A 62 18.09 10.68 -16.00
C ALA A 62 18.51 9.40 -16.71
N ASP A 63 17.86 8.30 -16.43
CA ASP A 63 17.59 7.18 -17.36
C ASP A 63 16.99 6.05 -16.55
N GLY A 64 15.67 5.91 -16.70
CA GLY A 64 14.89 4.87 -16.03
C GLY A 64 15.10 3.48 -16.64
N GLU A 65 16.19 2.82 -16.32
CA GLU A 65 16.35 1.40 -16.61
C GLU A 65 15.61 0.56 -15.56
N THR A 66 14.51 0.01 -16.01
CA THR A 66 13.73 -0.97 -15.27
C THR A 66 14.50 -2.29 -15.26
N LEU A 67 15.01 -2.70 -14.12
CA LEU A 67 15.61 -4.03 -13.95
C LEU A 67 14.52 -5.10 -14.10
N HIS A 68 14.38 -5.60 -15.33
CA HIS A 68 13.58 -6.77 -15.63
C HIS A 68 14.33 -8.04 -15.21
N GLY A 69 13.74 -8.75 -14.22
CA GLY A 69 13.76 -10.21 -14.19
C GLY A 69 15.09 -10.93 -14.10
N GLU A 70 16.05 -10.52 -13.29
CA GLU A 70 17.18 -11.37 -12.92
C GLU A 70 16.93 -12.07 -11.59
N VAL A 71 16.96 -13.39 -11.63
CA VAL A 71 16.92 -14.26 -10.45
C VAL A 71 18.27 -14.09 -9.71
N PHE A 72 18.26 -13.27 -8.66
CA PHE A 72 19.43 -13.05 -7.81
C PHE A 72 19.87 -14.34 -7.12
N ARG A 73 20.99 -14.91 -7.54
CA ARG A 73 21.73 -15.94 -6.82
C ARG A 73 22.69 -15.27 -5.83
N GLY A 74 22.32 -15.29 -4.55
CA GLY A 74 23.21 -14.88 -3.47
C GLY A 74 22.50 -14.12 -2.36
N GLU A 75 22.45 -14.65 -1.14
CA GLU A 75 21.78 -14.03 0.02
C GLU A 75 22.37 -12.68 0.45
N ALA A 76 23.67 -12.47 0.23
CA ALA A 76 24.36 -11.24 0.58
C ALA A 76 23.96 -10.07 -0.32
N LEU A 77 23.83 -10.28 -1.64
CA LEU A 77 23.39 -9.26 -2.60
C LEU A 77 21.89 -8.92 -2.40
N ARG A 78 21.07 -9.89 -1.98
CA ARG A 78 19.65 -9.64 -1.61
C ARG A 78 19.54 -8.63 -0.48
N GLY A 79 20.38 -8.72 0.54
CA GLY A 79 20.35 -7.80 1.69
C GLY A 79 20.69 -6.36 1.32
N GLU A 80 21.62 -6.15 0.39
CA GLU A 80 22.07 -4.81 0.01
C GLU A 80 21.13 -4.13 -0.99
N VAL A 81 20.62 -4.86 -1.96
CA VAL A 81 19.59 -4.36 -2.90
C VAL A 81 18.30 -4.03 -2.16
N LEU A 82 17.86 -4.86 -1.22
CA LEU A 82 16.69 -4.59 -0.40
C LEU A 82 16.88 -3.39 0.54
N ARG A 83 18.11 -2.98 0.87
CA ARG A 83 18.37 -1.78 1.68
C ARG A 83 18.21 -0.48 0.89
N LYS A 84 18.42 -0.51 -0.43
CA LYS A 84 18.40 0.65 -1.32
C LYS A 84 17.13 0.75 -2.17
N SER A 85 16.19 -0.20 -2.05
CA SER A 85 14.98 -0.22 -2.85
C SER A 85 13.74 -0.24 -1.96
N ARG A 86 12.67 0.39 -2.43
CA ARG A 86 11.34 0.39 -1.81
C ARG A 86 10.27 -0.01 -2.83
N PRO A 87 9.10 -0.46 -2.39
CA PRO A 87 7.96 -0.59 -3.29
C PRO A 87 7.60 0.76 -3.91
N GLU A 88 7.11 0.75 -5.14
CA GLU A 88 6.67 1.97 -5.86
C GLU A 88 5.46 2.68 -5.20
N ALA A 89 4.84 2.05 -4.19
CA ALA A 89 3.79 2.63 -3.37
C ALA A 89 4.12 2.46 -1.88
N ASP A 90 3.68 3.38 -1.05
CA ASP A 90 3.84 3.36 0.41
C ASP A 90 2.54 2.99 1.15
N THR A 91 1.43 3.01 0.46
CA THR A 91 0.09 2.73 1.00
C THR A 91 -0.62 1.68 0.15
N LEU A 92 -1.15 0.65 0.79
CA LEU A 92 -2.02 -0.35 0.19
C LEU A 92 -3.47 -0.09 0.59
N LEU A 93 -4.36 0.02 -0.39
CA LEU A 93 -5.80 0.05 -0.18
C LEU A 93 -6.46 -1.18 -0.82
N MET A 94 -7.18 -1.96 -0.04
CA MET A 94 -8.00 -3.08 -0.51
C MET A 94 -9.42 -2.94 0.01
N ALA A 95 -10.40 -2.93 -0.87
CA ALA A 95 -11.81 -2.83 -0.48
C ALA A 95 -12.69 -3.83 -1.26
N GLY A 96 -13.80 -4.22 -0.63
CA GLY A 96 -14.79 -5.07 -1.28
C GLY A 96 -14.38 -6.53 -1.50
N ILE A 97 -13.39 -7.04 -0.75
CA ILE A 97 -12.86 -8.40 -0.91
C ILE A 97 -13.14 -9.27 0.32
N GLY A 98 -13.19 -10.60 0.13
CA GLY A 98 -13.32 -11.53 1.26
C GLY A 98 -12.06 -11.53 2.15
N GLY A 99 -12.22 -11.70 3.45
CA GLY A 99 -11.12 -11.63 4.41
C GLY A 99 -10.02 -12.67 4.19
N ARG A 100 -10.36 -13.88 3.71
CA ARG A 100 -9.35 -14.90 3.33
C ARG A 100 -8.51 -14.46 2.15
N LEU A 101 -9.13 -13.83 1.15
CA LEU A 101 -8.40 -13.31 -0.01
C LEU A 101 -7.50 -12.15 0.42
N ALA A 102 -8.01 -11.23 1.25
CA ALA A 102 -7.22 -10.14 1.81
C ALA A 102 -6.00 -10.67 2.57
N ALA A 103 -6.20 -11.63 3.48
CA ALA A 103 -5.11 -12.25 4.24
C ALA A 103 -4.06 -12.89 3.32
N ARG A 104 -4.48 -13.64 2.30
CA ARG A 104 -3.58 -14.26 1.32
C ARG A 104 -2.77 -13.22 0.53
N ILE A 105 -3.39 -12.13 0.08
CA ILE A 105 -2.69 -11.05 -0.63
C ILE A 105 -1.65 -10.41 0.29
N LEU A 106 -2.00 -10.15 1.54
CA LEU A 106 -1.08 -9.59 2.54
C LEU A 106 0.11 -10.52 2.79
N GLU A 107 -0.13 -11.81 2.99
CA GLU A 107 0.91 -12.81 3.23
C GLU A 107 1.85 -12.97 2.03
N ASN A 108 1.29 -13.11 0.82
CA ASN A 108 2.07 -13.22 -0.41
C ASN A 108 2.87 -11.93 -0.71
N GLY A 109 2.35 -10.78 -0.30
CA GLY A 109 2.98 -9.47 -0.46
C GLY A 109 3.91 -9.06 0.69
N ALA A 110 4.17 -9.93 1.67
CA ALA A 110 4.87 -9.60 2.91
C ALA A 110 6.20 -8.87 2.73
N GLN A 111 6.99 -9.22 1.71
CA GLN A 111 8.27 -8.55 1.42
C GLN A 111 8.09 -7.07 1.07
N LYS A 112 7.07 -6.75 0.26
CA LYS A 112 6.75 -5.36 -0.12
C LYS A 112 6.14 -4.61 1.05
N LEU A 113 5.20 -5.26 1.75
CA LEU A 113 4.55 -4.73 2.93
C LEU A 113 5.53 -4.40 4.06
N PHE A 114 6.63 -5.15 4.19
CA PHE A 114 7.68 -4.84 5.16
C PHE A 114 8.20 -3.38 5.04
N ARG A 115 8.15 -2.79 3.84
CA ARG A 115 8.60 -1.43 3.53
C ARG A 115 7.47 -0.46 3.15
N MET A 116 6.22 -0.87 3.26
CA MET A 116 5.06 0.01 3.09
C MET A 116 4.63 0.58 4.44
N ARG A 117 4.20 1.84 4.46
CA ARG A 117 3.81 2.56 5.69
C ARG A 117 2.43 2.19 6.17
N THR A 118 1.50 2.07 5.25
CA THR A 118 0.07 2.02 5.57
C THR A 118 -0.63 0.90 4.81
N VAL A 119 -1.53 0.22 5.50
CA VAL A 119 -2.52 -0.65 4.91
C VAL A 119 -3.90 -0.20 5.34
N ILE A 120 -4.78 0.01 4.37
CA ILE A 120 -6.21 0.25 4.56
C ILE A 120 -6.94 -0.93 3.93
N VAL A 121 -7.75 -1.62 4.70
CA VAL A 121 -8.48 -2.78 4.18
C VAL A 121 -9.94 -2.76 4.65
N GLN A 122 -10.85 -2.97 3.70
CA GLN A 122 -12.27 -3.15 3.96
C GLN A 122 -12.67 -4.57 3.52
N PRO A 123 -12.54 -5.57 4.42
CA PRO A 123 -12.93 -6.94 4.14
C PRO A 123 -14.44 -7.12 4.36
N GLN A 124 -15.07 -7.90 3.47
CA GLN A 124 -16.50 -8.21 3.58
C GLN A 124 -16.80 -9.37 4.54
N SER A 125 -15.77 -10.07 5.00
CA SER A 125 -15.89 -11.24 5.89
C SER A 125 -14.60 -11.42 6.70
N GLU A 126 -14.65 -12.26 7.73
CA GLU A 126 -13.47 -12.79 8.45
C GLU A 126 -12.51 -11.69 8.96
N LEU A 127 -13.06 -10.56 9.47
CA LEU A 127 -12.30 -9.44 10.00
C LEU A 127 -11.20 -9.86 10.99
N GLN A 128 -11.50 -10.85 11.84
CA GLN A 128 -10.52 -11.36 12.81
C GLN A 128 -9.27 -11.96 12.15
N LEU A 129 -9.43 -12.65 11.03
CA LEU A 129 -8.32 -13.20 10.27
C LEU A 129 -7.43 -12.08 9.72
N VAL A 130 -8.06 -11.05 9.16
CA VAL A 130 -7.33 -9.88 8.61
C VAL A 130 -6.57 -9.15 9.71
N ARG A 131 -7.19 -8.88 10.87
CA ARG A 131 -6.51 -8.25 12.03
C ARG A 131 -5.29 -9.04 12.48
N ARG A 132 -5.43 -10.37 12.63
CA ARG A 132 -4.30 -11.24 13.02
C ARG A 132 -3.19 -11.24 11.98
N THR A 133 -3.54 -11.23 10.69
CA THR A 133 -2.56 -11.19 9.60
C THR A 133 -1.79 -9.87 9.62
N LEU A 134 -2.47 -8.73 9.75
CA LEU A 134 -1.83 -7.42 9.86
C LEU A 134 -0.85 -7.37 11.05
N ASN A 135 -1.29 -7.80 12.22
CA ASN A 135 -0.44 -7.83 13.41
C ASN A 135 0.80 -8.73 13.22
N ARG A 136 0.63 -9.92 12.65
CA ARG A 136 1.74 -10.84 12.34
C ARG A 136 2.75 -10.23 11.36
N LEU A 137 2.28 -9.43 10.41
CA LEU A 137 3.13 -8.73 9.44
C LEU A 137 3.79 -7.46 10.03
N GLY A 138 3.53 -7.13 11.30
CA GLY A 138 4.13 -5.99 11.99
C GLY A 138 3.40 -4.67 11.74
N TYR A 139 2.10 -4.75 11.46
CA TYR A 139 1.23 -3.59 11.39
C TYR A 139 0.40 -3.46 12.66
N ARG A 140 0.32 -2.25 13.22
CA ARG A 140 -0.58 -1.90 14.32
C ARG A 140 -1.86 -1.30 13.75
N ILE A 141 -3.00 -1.81 14.18
CA ILE A 141 -4.30 -1.22 13.87
C ILE A 141 -4.41 0.09 14.63
N GLU A 142 -4.58 1.19 13.93
CA GLU A 142 -4.72 2.54 14.50
C GLU A 142 -6.17 2.98 14.58
N ALA A 143 -6.97 2.62 13.59
CA ALA A 143 -8.37 2.97 13.56
C ALA A 143 -9.19 1.90 12.85
N GLU A 144 -10.43 1.79 13.25
CA GLU A 144 -11.47 1.07 12.56
C GLU A 144 -12.70 1.96 12.47
N ASP A 145 -13.30 2.00 11.30
CA ASP A 145 -14.54 2.73 11.07
C ASP A 145 -15.57 1.80 10.46
N MET A 146 -16.85 2.04 10.74
CA MET A 146 -17.94 1.20 10.28
C MET A 146 -19.03 2.03 9.65
N VAL A 147 -19.32 1.75 8.39
CA VAL A 147 -20.41 2.37 7.65
C VAL A 147 -21.54 1.36 7.50
N LYS A 148 -22.78 1.81 7.66
CA LYS A 148 -23.98 1.02 7.37
C LYS A 148 -24.59 1.50 6.07
N GLU A 149 -24.71 0.61 5.08
CA GLU A 149 -25.30 0.87 3.78
C GLU A 149 -26.20 -0.31 3.41
N ASP A 150 -27.44 -0.04 2.98
CA ASP A 150 -28.45 -1.04 2.60
C ASP A 150 -28.62 -2.17 3.63
N GLY A 151 -28.59 -1.82 4.93
CA GLY A 151 -28.76 -2.77 6.03
C GLY A 151 -27.53 -3.62 6.34
N LYS A 152 -26.42 -3.47 5.60
CA LYS A 152 -25.15 -4.17 5.82
C LYS A 152 -24.13 -3.25 6.47
N PHE A 153 -23.24 -3.83 7.27
CA PHE A 153 -22.15 -3.13 7.89
C PHE A 153 -20.85 -3.40 7.13
N TYR A 154 -20.11 -2.35 6.86
CA TYR A 154 -18.79 -2.38 6.18
C TYR A 154 -17.75 -1.78 7.12
N THR A 155 -16.81 -2.60 7.55
CA THR A 155 -15.74 -2.17 8.45
C THR A 155 -14.47 -1.90 7.65
N ALA A 156 -13.93 -0.70 7.74
CA ALA A 156 -12.62 -0.33 7.22
C ALA A 156 -11.60 -0.36 8.37
N ILE A 157 -10.44 -0.93 8.11
CA ILE A 157 -9.32 -1.06 9.06
C ILE A 157 -8.15 -0.25 8.53
N LEU A 158 -7.67 0.72 9.31
CA LEU A 158 -6.42 1.43 9.06
C LEU A 158 -5.32 0.84 9.94
N ALA A 159 -4.23 0.41 9.31
CA ALA A 159 -3.08 -0.14 10.01
C ALA A 159 -1.76 0.50 9.55
N ARG A 160 -0.87 0.77 10.50
CA ARG A 160 0.45 1.37 10.27
C ARG A 160 1.57 0.37 10.57
N ASN A 161 2.58 0.39 9.74
CA ASN A 161 3.77 -0.41 9.93
C ASN A 161 4.57 0.11 11.12
N VAL A 162 4.70 -0.70 12.18
CA VAL A 162 5.42 -0.29 13.41
C VAL A 162 6.89 -0.02 13.18
N ARG A 163 7.49 -0.60 12.14
CA ARG A 163 8.91 -0.41 11.79
C ARG A 163 9.19 0.95 11.13
N MET A 164 8.15 1.57 10.57
CA MET A 164 8.24 2.87 9.89
C MET A 164 7.78 4.03 10.77
N ALA A 165 7.24 3.75 11.96
CA ALA A 165 6.75 4.76 12.90
C ALA A 165 7.86 5.56 13.60
N GLY A 166 9.14 5.17 13.46
CA GLY A 166 10.28 5.81 14.13
C GLY A 166 11.09 6.80 13.28
N SER A 167 10.70 7.11 12.05
CA SER A 167 11.49 7.97 11.14
C SER A 167 10.84 9.31 10.76
N GLY A 168 9.88 9.80 11.54
CA GLY A 168 9.23 11.09 11.25
C GLY A 168 8.43 11.61 12.43
N GLU A 169 8.94 12.67 13.08
CA GLU A 169 8.23 13.65 13.89
C GLU A 169 7.57 13.19 15.22
N ASP A 170 8.39 13.05 16.26
CA ASP A 170 7.99 13.43 17.62
C ASP A 170 8.38 14.91 17.85
N GLY A 171 7.45 15.80 17.59
CA GLY A 171 7.61 17.24 17.80
C GLY A 171 6.27 17.92 17.98
N SER A 172 5.43 17.44 18.89
CA SER A 172 4.39 18.27 19.51
C SER A 172 4.12 17.78 20.92
N SER A 173 4.81 18.42 21.84
CA SER A 173 4.51 18.48 23.26
C SER A 173 3.04 18.89 23.45
N MET A 174 2.23 17.99 23.97
CA MET A 174 1.02 18.35 24.69
C MET A 174 1.31 18.25 26.20
N ALA A 175 2.03 19.25 26.66
CA ALA A 175 1.97 19.68 28.06
C ALA A 175 1.23 21.03 28.08
N ASP A 176 0.30 21.15 29.01
CA ASP A 176 -0.49 22.31 29.41
C ASP A 176 -1.93 22.37 28.85
N ALA A 177 -2.82 21.75 29.61
CA ALA A 177 -4.10 22.31 29.99
C ALA A 177 -4.81 21.38 31.02
N VAL A 178 -4.32 21.41 32.25
CA VAL A 178 -5.15 21.14 33.43
C VAL A 178 -5.06 22.38 34.28
N ASP A 179 -6.09 23.21 34.23
CA ASP A 179 -6.58 24.01 35.39
C ASP A 179 -7.94 24.61 35.01
N ILE A 180 -8.87 24.30 35.80
CA ILE A 180 -10.14 24.85 36.32
C ILE A 180 -11.29 23.87 36.15
#